data_f4389022e1bdd0e07427dd59ec14266f
#
_entry.id   f4389022e1bdd0e07427dd59ec14266f
#
_cell.length_a   1.000
_cell.length_b   1.000
_cell.length_c   1.000
_cell.angle_alpha   90.00
_cell.angle_beta   90.00
_cell.angle_gamma   90.00
#
_symmetry.space_group_name_H-M   'P 1'
#
loop_
_entity.id
_entity.type
_entity.pdbx_description
1 polymer ?
#
loop_
_entity_poly.entity_id
_entity_poly.type
_entity_poly.pdbx_seq_one_letter_code
_entity_poly.pdbx_strand_id
1 'polypeptide(L)'
;MLHQPIYAPVPMLAADVNCFWALEQDQESYNREVYLPDAYVEVVINVGAPLMLESEYGMLELPRAFVNPLQNKPLRIRAAGFCQMISMQLYPWAVKPILNIDADPSTVHVIALDADWQRFADDLTQIVAHRGYGEAIDCYQEFVCKTAYRHKHDVMLIRTAGHLLHRSHGQIRMADLAAQSYLSSSQFERQFKHYTAISPKAYARIVR
;
A
#
# COMPACT_ATOMS: atom_id res chain seq x y z
N MET A 1 13.56 -6.74 17.77
CA MET A 1 12.59 -5.96 16.96
C MET A 1 13.21 -4.60 16.72
N LEU A 2 13.63 -4.32 15.52
CA LEU A 2 14.05 -2.96 15.14
C LEU A 2 12.81 -2.07 15.19
N HIS A 3 12.92 -0.95 15.87
CA HIS A 3 11.84 0.04 15.96
C HIS A 3 11.67 0.68 14.59
N GLN A 4 10.68 0.24 13.82
CA GLN A 4 10.29 0.93 12.60
C GLN A 4 9.58 2.22 13.01
N PRO A 5 10.12 3.41 12.71
CA PRO A 5 9.40 4.64 12.99
C PRO A 5 8.13 4.71 12.13
N ILE A 6 7.00 4.91 12.81
CA ILE A 6 5.68 5.04 12.18
C ILE A 6 5.26 6.51 12.24
N TYR A 7 4.81 7.04 11.12
CA TYR A 7 4.39 8.42 10.95
C TYR A 7 2.91 8.47 10.57
N ALA A 8 2.15 9.30 11.27
CA ALA A 8 0.75 9.51 10.93
C ALA A 8 0.61 10.28 9.60
N PRO A 9 -0.41 9.98 8.80
CA PRO A 9 -0.68 10.75 7.58
C PRO A 9 -1.21 12.15 7.96
N VAL A 10 -0.91 13.13 7.10
CA VAL A 10 -1.55 14.46 7.19
C VAL A 10 -3.08 14.32 7.06
N PRO A 11 -3.89 15.25 7.65
CA PRO A 11 -5.35 15.13 7.69
C PRO A 11 -5.99 14.87 6.33
N MET A 12 -5.43 15.41 5.25
CA MET A 12 -5.91 15.23 3.89
C MET A 12 -5.82 13.78 3.40
N LEU A 13 -4.85 13.01 3.87
CA LEU A 13 -4.61 11.61 3.48
C LEU A 13 -5.20 10.61 4.48
N ALA A 14 -5.65 11.03 5.66
CA ALA A 14 -6.03 10.15 6.76
C ALA A 14 -7.20 9.19 6.44
N ALA A 15 -8.03 9.50 5.44
CA ALA A 15 -9.11 8.60 5.00
C ALA A 15 -8.63 7.50 4.03
N ASP A 16 -7.45 7.65 3.46
CA ASP A 16 -6.92 6.81 2.38
C ASP A 16 -5.60 6.14 2.75
N VAL A 17 -4.85 6.73 3.67
CA VAL A 17 -3.54 6.24 4.16
C VAL A 17 -3.67 5.87 5.64
N ASN A 18 -3.22 4.67 6.00
CA ASN A 18 -3.14 4.23 7.38
C ASN A 18 -1.93 4.87 8.09
N CYS A 19 -0.76 4.71 7.52
CA CYS A 19 0.48 5.29 8.04
C CYS A 19 1.56 5.33 6.96
N PHE A 20 2.64 6.03 7.28
CA PHE A 20 3.95 5.86 6.65
C PHE A 20 4.88 5.21 7.66
N TRP A 21 5.85 4.44 7.18
CA TRP A 21 6.89 3.86 8.01
C TRP A 21 8.21 3.81 7.25
N ALA A 22 9.30 3.78 8.00
CA ALA A 22 10.64 3.65 7.45
C ALA A 22 11.33 2.42 8.05
N LEU A 23 12.16 1.75 7.26
CA LEU A 23 12.96 0.61 7.68
C LEU A 23 14.42 0.85 7.36
N GLU A 24 15.25 0.53 8.33
CA GLU A 24 16.71 0.43 8.20
C GLU A 24 17.16 -0.90 8.78
N GLN A 25 17.82 -1.72 7.97
CA GLN A 25 18.19 -3.07 8.41
C GLN A 25 19.37 -3.61 7.62
N ASP A 26 20.26 -4.35 8.32
CA ASP A 26 21.30 -5.10 7.63
C ASP A 26 20.73 -6.21 6.74
N GLN A 27 21.50 -6.58 5.72
CA GLN A 27 21.06 -7.55 4.71
C GLN A 27 20.67 -8.90 5.33
N GLU A 28 21.43 -9.38 6.32
CA GLU A 28 21.19 -10.72 6.90
C GLU A 28 19.88 -10.75 7.66
N SER A 29 19.63 -9.73 8.49
CA SER A 29 18.38 -9.60 9.26
C SER A 29 17.17 -9.43 8.35
N TYR A 30 17.26 -8.53 7.35
CA TYR A 30 16.18 -8.31 6.40
C TYR A 30 15.83 -9.59 5.60
N ASN A 31 16.84 -10.31 5.15
CA ASN A 31 16.65 -11.51 4.32
C ASN A 31 16.05 -12.70 5.08
N ARG A 32 15.91 -12.62 6.41
CA ARG A 32 15.17 -13.59 7.23
C ARG A 32 13.67 -13.30 7.30
N GLU A 33 13.27 -12.09 6.97
CA GLU A 33 11.87 -11.68 7.07
C GLU A 33 11.03 -12.19 5.89
N VAL A 34 9.74 -12.31 6.15
CA VAL A 34 8.71 -12.69 5.18
C VAL A 34 7.56 -11.72 5.30
N TYR A 35 7.17 -11.11 4.20
CA TYR A 35 5.99 -10.27 4.15
C TYR A 35 4.74 -11.13 4.27
N LEU A 36 4.03 -10.97 5.37
CA LEU A 36 2.76 -11.66 5.61
C LEU A 36 1.60 -10.85 5.02
N PRO A 37 0.55 -11.51 4.53
CA PRO A 37 -0.67 -10.85 4.12
C PRO A 37 -1.26 -9.98 5.23
N ASP A 38 -1.59 -8.75 4.91
CA ASP A 38 -2.31 -7.83 5.78
C ASP A 38 -3.46 -7.12 5.04
N ALA A 39 -4.12 -6.17 5.70
CA ALA A 39 -5.29 -5.50 5.17
C ALA A 39 -4.97 -4.24 4.33
N TYR A 40 -3.70 -4.00 4.05
CA TYR A 40 -3.22 -2.79 3.38
C TYR A 40 -2.52 -3.12 2.07
N VAL A 41 -2.50 -2.14 1.18
CA VAL A 41 -1.65 -2.11 -0.01
C VAL A 41 -0.45 -1.24 0.33
N GLU A 42 0.75 -1.73 0.11
CA GLU A 42 1.95 -0.97 0.39
C GLU A 42 2.56 -0.34 -0.85
N VAL A 43 2.85 0.94 -0.76
CA VAL A 43 3.63 1.68 -1.76
C VAL A 43 5.03 1.86 -1.20
N VAL A 44 5.95 1.09 -1.73
CA VAL A 44 7.34 1.01 -1.24
C VAL A 44 8.25 1.88 -2.10
N ILE A 45 9.03 2.73 -1.43
CA ILE A 45 10.15 3.45 -2.01
C ILE A 45 11.44 2.86 -1.43
N ASN A 46 12.21 2.17 -2.27
CA ASN A 46 13.52 1.64 -1.89
C ASN A 46 14.58 2.74 -2.04
N VAL A 47 15.14 3.17 -0.93
CA VAL A 47 16.20 4.19 -0.87
C VAL A 47 17.57 3.59 -0.54
N GLY A 48 17.65 2.26 -0.36
CA GLY A 48 18.86 1.51 -0.05
C GLY A 48 19.39 0.66 -1.21
N ALA A 49 19.98 -0.48 -0.85
CA ALA A 49 20.47 -1.48 -1.80
C ALA A 49 19.33 -2.07 -2.65
N PRO A 50 19.60 -2.61 -3.86
CA PRO A 50 18.59 -3.25 -4.69
C PRO A 50 17.80 -4.33 -3.94
N LEU A 51 16.48 -4.35 -4.17
CA LEU A 51 15.58 -5.37 -3.66
C LEU A 51 15.25 -6.39 -4.75
N MET A 52 15.19 -7.65 -4.38
CA MET A 52 14.95 -8.79 -5.27
C MET A 52 13.73 -9.57 -4.80
N LEU A 53 12.76 -9.79 -5.68
CA LEU A 53 11.62 -10.67 -5.42
C LEU A 53 12.03 -12.12 -5.68
N GLU A 54 11.83 -12.98 -4.67
CA GLU A 54 11.99 -14.44 -4.83
C GLU A 54 10.73 -15.01 -5.49
N SER A 55 10.87 -15.57 -6.67
CA SER A 55 9.80 -16.18 -7.45
C SER A 55 10.13 -17.62 -7.84
N GLU A 56 9.16 -18.36 -8.34
CA GLU A 56 9.37 -19.70 -8.91
C GLU A 56 10.29 -19.72 -10.13
N TYR A 57 10.48 -18.58 -10.80
CA TYR A 57 11.37 -18.41 -11.95
C TYR A 57 12.74 -17.84 -11.58
N GLY A 58 13.01 -17.64 -10.29
CA GLY A 58 14.26 -17.09 -9.78
C GLY A 58 14.10 -15.72 -9.12
N MET A 59 15.22 -15.00 -8.99
CA MET A 59 15.27 -13.68 -8.37
C MET A 59 15.00 -12.59 -9.43
N LEU A 60 14.00 -11.75 -9.18
CA LEU A 60 13.64 -10.62 -10.02
C LEU A 60 13.98 -9.32 -9.29
N GLU A 61 14.79 -8.46 -9.91
CA GLU A 61 15.07 -7.13 -9.34
C GLU A 61 13.82 -6.25 -9.36
N LEU A 62 13.53 -5.64 -8.22
CA LEU A 62 12.41 -4.73 -8.07
C LEU A 62 12.82 -3.30 -8.42
N PRO A 63 11.92 -2.50 -9.04
CA PRO A 63 12.17 -1.08 -9.24
C PRO A 63 12.26 -0.35 -7.89
N ARG A 64 12.79 0.87 -7.88
CA ARG A 64 12.89 1.67 -6.64
C ARG A 64 11.53 2.03 -6.06
N ALA A 65 10.54 2.32 -6.91
CA ALA A 65 9.17 2.59 -6.49
C ALA A 65 8.24 1.50 -7.02
N PHE A 66 7.56 0.81 -6.12
CA PHE A 66 6.65 -0.26 -6.47
C PHE A 66 5.48 -0.38 -5.48
N VAL A 67 4.43 -1.05 -5.93
CA VAL A 67 3.28 -1.42 -5.10
C VAL A 67 3.34 -2.90 -4.78
N ASN A 68 3.21 -3.20 -3.50
CA ASN A 68 2.91 -4.52 -3.00
C ASN A 68 1.39 -4.58 -2.76
N PRO A 69 0.59 -5.20 -3.65
CA PRO A 69 -0.86 -5.26 -3.53
C PRO A 69 -1.27 -6.15 -2.36
N LEU A 70 -2.56 -6.19 -2.05
CA LEU A 70 -3.09 -7.15 -1.08
C LEU A 70 -2.62 -8.55 -1.42
N GLN A 71 -1.91 -9.19 -0.50
CA GLN A 71 -1.39 -10.54 -0.72
C GLN A 71 -2.35 -11.59 -0.16
N ASN A 72 -2.45 -12.71 -0.82
CA ASN A 72 -3.10 -13.91 -0.31
C ASN A 72 -2.10 -15.00 0.10
N LYS A 73 -0.81 -14.77 -0.16
CA LYS A 73 0.32 -15.65 0.19
C LYS A 73 1.48 -14.80 0.70
N PRO A 74 2.33 -15.36 1.56
CA PRO A 74 3.55 -14.70 1.98
C PRO A 74 4.47 -14.39 0.79
N LEU A 75 5.10 -13.20 0.82
CA LEU A 75 6.09 -12.74 -0.14
C LEU A 75 7.48 -12.73 0.49
N ARG A 76 8.48 -13.14 -0.29
CA ARG A 76 9.89 -13.04 0.11
C ARG A 76 10.59 -12.04 -0.79
N ILE A 77 11.03 -10.95 -0.18
CA ILE A 77 11.87 -9.93 -0.82
C ILE A 77 13.23 -9.99 -0.14
N ARG A 78 14.29 -9.97 -0.94
CA ARG A 78 15.68 -10.02 -0.49
C ARG A 78 16.36 -8.70 -0.79
N ALA A 79 17.21 -8.21 0.11
CA ALA A 79 18.07 -7.07 -0.16
C ALA A 79 19.44 -7.56 -0.64
N ALA A 80 20.00 -6.88 -1.64
CA ALA A 80 21.36 -7.16 -2.13
C ALA A 80 22.46 -6.50 -1.27
N GLY A 81 22.07 -5.82 -0.20
CA GLY A 81 22.95 -5.13 0.73
C GLY A 81 22.16 -4.52 1.88
N PHE A 82 22.61 -3.40 2.42
CA PHE A 82 21.90 -2.69 3.49
C PHE A 82 20.55 -2.18 3.01
N CYS A 83 19.49 -2.65 3.68
CA CYS A 83 18.11 -2.36 3.31
C CYS A 83 17.67 -1.05 3.96
N GLN A 84 17.24 -0.11 3.13
CA GLN A 84 16.60 1.14 3.54
C GLN A 84 15.37 1.37 2.67
N MET A 85 14.22 1.56 3.27
CA MET A 85 12.99 1.83 2.54
C MET A 85 12.04 2.73 3.32
N ILE A 86 11.18 3.40 2.59
CA ILE A 86 10.03 4.13 3.11
C ILE A 86 8.80 3.51 2.48
N SER A 87 7.79 3.19 3.28
CA SER A 87 6.53 2.65 2.80
C SER A 87 5.35 3.50 3.24
N MET A 88 4.34 3.54 2.38
CA MET A 88 3.03 4.09 2.66
C MET A 88 2.01 2.96 2.63
N GLN A 89 1.30 2.76 3.74
CA GLN A 89 0.19 1.81 3.82
C GLN A 89 -1.11 2.46 3.36
N LEU A 90 -1.60 2.04 2.21
CA LEU A 90 -2.89 2.47 1.67
C LEU A 90 -4.02 1.53 2.08
N TYR A 91 -5.17 2.09 2.41
CA TYR A 91 -6.39 1.31 2.37
C TYR A 91 -6.71 0.89 0.91
N PRO A 92 -7.24 -0.32 0.67
CA PRO A 92 -7.42 -0.83 -0.70
C PRO A 92 -8.26 0.07 -1.62
N TRP A 93 -9.25 0.78 -1.08
CA TRP A 93 -10.06 1.73 -1.85
C TRP A 93 -9.32 2.98 -2.33
N ALA A 94 -8.14 3.25 -1.76
CA ALA A 94 -7.33 4.41 -2.11
C ALA A 94 -6.38 4.16 -3.28
N VAL A 95 -6.14 2.90 -3.66
CA VAL A 95 -5.19 2.53 -4.71
C VAL A 95 -5.53 3.21 -6.04
N LYS A 96 -6.76 3.04 -6.50
CA LYS A 96 -7.20 3.62 -7.77
C LYS A 96 -7.23 5.15 -7.77
N PRO A 97 -7.77 5.84 -6.74
CA PRO A 97 -7.73 7.30 -6.65
C PRO A 97 -6.33 7.91 -6.57
N ILE A 98 -5.41 7.27 -5.87
CA ILE A 98 -4.06 7.82 -5.65
C ILE A 98 -3.09 7.41 -6.75
N LEU A 99 -3.10 6.15 -7.15
CA LEU A 99 -2.11 5.57 -8.06
C LEU A 99 -2.61 5.38 -9.49
N ASN A 100 -3.94 5.41 -9.70
CA ASN A 100 -4.61 5.11 -10.97
C ASN A 100 -4.20 3.77 -11.58
N ILE A 101 -4.01 2.76 -10.74
CA ILE A 101 -3.69 1.39 -11.15
C ILE A 101 -4.76 0.41 -10.69
N ASP A 102 -4.86 -0.72 -11.36
CA ASP A 102 -5.61 -1.88 -10.91
C ASP A 102 -4.66 -2.86 -10.21
N ALA A 103 -4.83 -3.01 -8.90
CA ALA A 103 -3.97 -3.83 -8.05
C ALA A 103 -4.65 -5.17 -7.72
N ASP A 104 -4.98 -5.98 -8.75
CA ASP A 104 -5.59 -7.29 -8.55
C ASP A 104 -4.56 -8.29 -8.00
N PRO A 105 -4.71 -8.77 -6.75
CA PRO A 105 -3.75 -9.66 -6.11
C PRO A 105 -3.71 -11.07 -6.75
N SER A 106 -4.65 -11.39 -7.64
CA SER A 106 -4.67 -12.69 -8.34
C SER A 106 -3.74 -12.74 -9.55
N THR A 107 -3.32 -11.58 -10.06
CA THR A 107 -2.57 -11.48 -11.32
C THR A 107 -1.13 -11.01 -11.17
N VAL A 108 -0.83 -10.26 -10.09
CA VAL A 108 0.49 -9.61 -9.94
C VAL A 108 0.94 -9.65 -8.47
N HIS A 109 2.22 -10.00 -8.25
CA HIS A 109 2.82 -9.98 -6.91
C HIS A 109 3.35 -8.59 -6.53
N VAL A 110 3.91 -7.87 -7.48
CA VAL A 110 4.45 -6.52 -7.31
C VAL A 110 4.21 -5.72 -8.59
N ILE A 111 3.82 -4.45 -8.46
CA ILE A 111 3.53 -3.55 -9.58
C ILE A 111 4.54 -2.42 -9.59
N ALA A 112 5.32 -2.28 -10.66
CA ALA A 112 6.18 -1.13 -10.86
C ALA A 112 5.36 0.15 -11.00
N LEU A 113 5.74 1.21 -10.32
CA LEU A 113 5.17 2.53 -10.51
C LEU A 113 5.82 3.25 -11.70
N ASP A 114 5.16 4.28 -12.20
CA ASP A 114 5.58 5.02 -13.39
C ASP A 114 6.87 5.84 -13.19
N ALA A 115 7.31 6.49 -14.26
CA ALA A 115 8.56 7.25 -14.26
C ALA A 115 8.56 8.44 -13.28
N ASP A 116 7.40 9.03 -12.95
CA ASP A 116 7.31 10.11 -11.97
C ASP A 116 7.62 9.58 -10.57
N TRP A 117 7.11 8.42 -10.22
CA TRP A 117 7.41 7.74 -8.97
C TRP A 117 8.86 7.26 -8.88
N GLN A 118 9.43 6.76 -10.00
CA GLN A 118 10.83 6.34 -10.00
C GLN A 118 11.77 7.55 -9.77
N ARG A 119 11.52 8.69 -10.43
CA ARG A 119 12.26 9.93 -10.18
C ARG A 119 12.11 10.41 -8.74
N PHE A 120 10.89 10.37 -8.22
CA PHE A 120 10.63 10.72 -6.84
C PHE A 120 11.39 9.82 -5.84
N ALA A 121 11.56 8.54 -6.14
CA ALA A 121 12.37 7.62 -5.33
C ALA A 121 13.85 8.01 -5.31
N ASP A 122 14.39 8.49 -6.44
CA ASP A 122 15.76 9.01 -6.51
C ASP A 122 15.90 10.29 -5.66
N ASP A 123 14.95 11.21 -5.72
CA ASP A 123 14.92 12.42 -4.90
C ASP A 123 14.86 12.07 -3.40
N LEU A 124 13.96 11.14 -3.01
CA LEU A 124 13.85 10.69 -1.62
C LEU A 124 15.13 10.04 -1.10
N THR A 125 15.85 9.31 -1.96
CA THR A 125 17.16 8.73 -1.60
C THR A 125 18.14 9.82 -1.17
N GLN A 126 18.19 10.96 -1.88
CA GLN A 126 19.02 12.10 -1.55
C GLN A 126 18.55 12.78 -0.24
N ILE A 127 17.25 12.91 -0.06
CA ILE A 127 16.68 13.52 1.16
C ILE A 127 17.00 12.67 2.37
N VAL A 128 16.81 11.36 2.32
CA VAL A 128 17.16 10.44 3.42
C VAL A 128 18.62 10.57 3.78
N ALA A 129 19.52 10.57 2.79
CA ALA A 129 20.97 10.66 3.01
C ALA A 129 21.42 11.96 3.68
N HIS A 130 20.75 13.09 3.41
CA HIS A 130 21.19 14.41 3.88
C HIS A 130 20.35 14.98 5.03
N ARG A 131 19.09 14.58 5.16
CA ARG A 131 18.11 15.21 6.05
C ARG A 131 17.33 14.20 6.91
N GLY A 132 17.46 12.92 6.61
CA GLY A 132 16.83 11.83 7.35
C GLY A 132 15.37 11.54 6.97
N TYR A 133 14.80 10.53 7.65
CA TYR A 133 13.49 9.97 7.32
C TYR A 133 12.32 10.93 7.60
N GLY A 134 12.39 11.76 8.62
CA GLY A 134 11.30 12.69 8.94
C GLY A 134 10.96 13.62 7.76
N GLU A 135 12.00 14.30 7.23
CA GLU A 135 11.82 15.20 6.08
C GLU A 135 11.46 14.43 4.80
N ALA A 136 12.01 13.23 4.62
CA ALA A 136 11.63 12.38 3.50
C ALA A 136 10.15 11.98 3.55
N ILE A 137 9.61 11.66 4.72
CA ILE A 137 8.18 11.36 4.90
C ILE A 137 7.31 12.59 4.61
N ASP A 138 7.72 13.78 5.05
CA ASP A 138 6.98 15.01 4.75
C ASP A 138 6.92 15.28 3.23
N CYS A 139 8.05 15.12 2.54
CA CYS A 139 8.10 15.20 1.08
C CYS A 139 7.25 14.11 0.41
N TYR A 140 7.22 12.90 0.97
CA TYR A 140 6.39 11.83 0.44
C TYR A 140 4.90 12.15 0.56
N GLN A 141 4.46 12.66 1.71
CA GLN A 141 3.08 13.10 1.92
C GLN A 141 2.67 14.21 0.94
N GLU A 142 3.53 15.20 0.73
CA GLU A 142 3.28 16.26 -0.26
C GLU A 142 3.15 15.72 -1.69
N PHE A 143 4.03 14.80 -2.08
CA PHE A 143 3.98 14.16 -3.40
C PHE A 143 2.67 13.40 -3.59
N VAL A 144 2.26 12.61 -2.61
CA VAL A 144 1.00 11.86 -2.64
C VAL A 144 -0.20 12.79 -2.70
N CYS A 145 -0.22 13.87 -1.92
CA CYS A 145 -1.28 14.87 -1.99
C CYS A 145 -1.42 15.45 -3.41
N LYS A 146 -0.31 15.82 -4.04
CA LYS A 146 -0.30 16.35 -5.41
C LYS A 146 -0.78 15.32 -6.44
N THR A 147 -0.46 14.06 -6.24
CA THR A 147 -0.84 12.94 -7.13
C THR A 147 -2.32 12.58 -6.98
N ALA A 148 -2.82 12.46 -5.75
CA ALA A 148 -4.21 12.12 -5.46
C ALA A 148 -5.23 13.09 -6.06
N TYR A 149 -4.89 14.39 -6.18
CA TYR A 149 -5.79 15.39 -6.78
C TYR A 149 -5.88 15.32 -8.31
N ARG A 150 -4.99 14.59 -8.97
CA ARG A 150 -5.04 14.43 -10.44
C ARG A 150 -6.16 13.48 -10.88
N HIS A 151 -6.60 12.57 -10.00
CA HIS A 151 -7.56 11.53 -10.32
C HIS A 151 -8.88 11.76 -9.58
N LYS A 152 -9.91 12.21 -10.32
CA LYS A 152 -11.26 12.41 -9.76
C LYS A 152 -12.02 11.09 -9.76
N HIS A 153 -11.97 10.36 -8.66
CA HIS A 153 -12.78 9.17 -8.44
C HIS A 153 -13.76 9.41 -7.28
N ASP A 154 -15.04 9.17 -7.52
CA ASP A 154 -16.03 9.18 -6.44
C ASP A 154 -16.00 7.83 -5.71
N VAL A 155 -15.17 7.77 -4.67
CA VAL A 155 -15.00 6.57 -3.85
C VAL A 155 -15.63 6.72 -2.47
N MET A 156 -16.35 7.80 -2.20
CA MET A 156 -16.81 8.12 -0.84
C MET A 156 -17.61 6.98 -0.21
N LEU A 157 -18.54 6.37 -0.94
CA LEU A 157 -19.32 5.24 -0.44
C LEU A 157 -18.47 4.01 -0.14
N ILE A 158 -17.55 3.69 -1.03
CA ILE A 158 -16.66 2.52 -0.87
C ILE A 158 -15.65 2.75 0.26
N ARG A 159 -15.13 3.97 0.39
CA ARG A 159 -14.27 4.39 1.50
C ARG A 159 -14.99 4.22 2.84
N THR A 160 -16.21 4.75 2.96
CA THR A 160 -17.01 4.64 4.19
C THR A 160 -17.27 3.17 4.55
N ALA A 161 -17.70 2.38 3.60
CA ALA A 161 -17.96 0.96 3.79
C ALA A 161 -16.68 0.17 4.14
N GLY A 162 -15.55 0.49 3.49
CA GLY A 162 -14.25 -0.07 3.79
C GLY A 162 -13.80 0.19 5.22
N HIS A 163 -13.93 1.44 5.68
CA HIS A 163 -13.63 1.79 7.07
C HIS A 163 -14.54 1.07 8.07
N LEU A 164 -15.84 0.92 7.77
CA LEU A 164 -16.74 0.17 8.62
C LEU A 164 -16.34 -1.31 8.72
N LEU A 165 -15.99 -1.93 7.58
CA LEU A 165 -15.46 -3.29 7.54
C LEU A 165 -14.19 -3.41 8.39
N HIS A 166 -13.26 -2.48 8.22
CA HIS A 166 -11.98 -2.48 8.93
C HIS A 166 -12.19 -2.33 10.46
N ARG A 167 -12.96 -1.32 10.89
CA ARG A 167 -13.24 -1.05 12.31
C ARG A 167 -14.04 -2.15 12.98
N SER A 168 -14.92 -2.85 12.26
CA SER A 168 -15.68 -3.98 12.79
C SER A 168 -14.91 -5.29 12.77
N HIS A 169 -13.62 -5.29 12.39
CA HIS A 169 -12.85 -6.50 12.16
C HIS A 169 -13.60 -7.50 11.27
N GLY A 170 -14.22 -7.01 10.20
CA GLY A 170 -14.98 -7.81 9.26
C GLY A 170 -16.24 -8.48 9.82
N GLN A 171 -16.75 -8.04 10.96
CA GLN A 171 -17.93 -8.65 11.62
C GLN A 171 -19.26 -8.06 11.17
N ILE A 172 -19.27 -6.90 10.51
CA ILE A 172 -20.50 -6.28 9.98
C ILE A 172 -21.08 -7.12 8.84
N ARG A 173 -22.43 -7.22 8.81
CA ARG A 173 -23.11 -7.98 7.74
C ARG A 173 -23.07 -7.22 6.42
N MET A 174 -22.84 -7.94 5.33
CA MET A 174 -22.78 -7.35 3.97
C MET A 174 -24.07 -6.64 3.56
N ALA A 175 -25.23 -7.14 3.99
CA ALA A 175 -26.51 -6.50 3.76
C ALA A 175 -26.63 -5.12 4.44
N ASP A 176 -26.10 -5.00 5.66
CA ASP A 176 -26.11 -3.75 6.39
C ASP A 176 -25.18 -2.69 5.74
N LEU A 177 -24.03 -3.13 5.23
CA LEU A 177 -23.12 -2.26 4.45
C LEU A 177 -23.75 -1.77 3.15
N ALA A 178 -24.39 -2.65 2.41
CA ALA A 178 -25.07 -2.30 1.17
C ALA A 178 -26.20 -1.30 1.43
N ALA A 179 -27.01 -1.53 2.48
CA ALA A 179 -28.09 -0.63 2.88
C ALA A 179 -27.57 0.77 3.26
N GLN A 180 -26.46 0.86 4.01
CA GLN A 180 -25.83 2.13 4.35
C GLN A 180 -25.23 2.87 3.14
N SER A 181 -24.92 2.14 2.07
CA SER A 181 -24.42 2.70 0.82
C SER A 181 -25.52 3.07 -0.17
N TYR A 182 -26.79 2.91 0.19
CA TYR A 182 -27.95 3.11 -0.71
C TYR A 182 -27.87 2.32 -2.02
N LEU A 183 -27.17 1.17 -1.99
CA LEU A 183 -26.96 0.29 -3.12
C LEU A 183 -27.60 -1.08 -2.88
N SER A 184 -28.00 -1.76 -3.95
CA SER A 184 -28.28 -3.18 -3.84
C SER A 184 -26.98 -3.96 -3.51
N SER A 185 -27.10 -5.13 -2.88
CA SER A 185 -25.94 -5.95 -2.54
C SER A 185 -25.04 -6.25 -3.75
N SER A 186 -25.63 -6.51 -4.91
CA SER A 186 -24.87 -6.78 -6.15
C SER A 186 -24.16 -5.54 -6.69
N GLN A 187 -24.77 -4.35 -6.60
CA GLN A 187 -24.15 -3.09 -6.99
C GLN A 187 -23.01 -2.74 -6.06
N PHE A 188 -23.23 -2.89 -4.75
CA PHE A 188 -22.20 -2.66 -3.74
C PHE A 188 -20.99 -3.57 -3.96
N GLU A 189 -21.20 -4.89 -4.12
CA GLU A 189 -20.12 -5.84 -4.35
C GLU A 189 -19.31 -5.51 -5.61
N ARG A 190 -20.00 -5.16 -6.72
CA ARG A 190 -19.35 -4.77 -7.97
C ARG A 190 -18.52 -3.50 -7.81
N GLN A 191 -19.06 -2.45 -7.16
CA GLN A 191 -18.34 -1.21 -6.94
C GLN A 191 -17.16 -1.40 -5.98
N PHE A 192 -17.37 -2.11 -4.89
CA PHE A 192 -16.29 -2.41 -3.94
C PHE A 192 -15.14 -3.13 -4.64
N LYS A 193 -15.44 -4.20 -5.39
CA LYS A 193 -14.43 -4.93 -6.16
C LYS A 193 -13.75 -4.06 -7.23
N HIS A 194 -14.46 -3.13 -7.85
CA HIS A 194 -13.88 -2.21 -8.84
C HIS A 194 -12.78 -1.32 -8.24
N TYR A 195 -12.96 -0.85 -7.00
CA TYR A 195 -11.98 0.03 -6.35
C TYR A 195 -10.92 -0.69 -5.54
N THR A 196 -11.21 -1.87 -5.01
CA THR A 196 -10.32 -2.59 -4.10
C THR A 196 -9.69 -3.84 -4.70
N ALA A 197 -10.08 -4.20 -5.93
CA ALA A 197 -9.74 -5.43 -6.65
C ALA A 197 -10.22 -6.73 -5.99
N ILE A 198 -10.76 -6.68 -4.77
CA ILE A 198 -11.29 -7.85 -4.06
C ILE A 198 -12.75 -7.63 -3.63
N SER A 199 -13.48 -8.73 -3.35
CA SER A 199 -14.86 -8.60 -2.87
C SER A 199 -14.89 -8.11 -1.41
N PRO A 200 -16.00 -7.45 -0.97
CA PRO A 200 -16.16 -7.05 0.43
C PRO A 200 -16.02 -8.21 1.40
N LYS A 201 -16.48 -9.40 1.00
CA LYS A 201 -16.38 -10.63 1.80
C LYS A 201 -14.94 -11.15 1.91
N ALA A 202 -14.16 -11.00 0.83
CA ALA A 202 -12.73 -11.33 0.87
C ALA A 202 -11.97 -10.37 1.77
N TYR A 203 -12.22 -9.06 1.66
CA TYR A 203 -11.62 -8.06 2.53
C TYR A 203 -11.99 -8.28 4.01
N ALA A 204 -13.28 -8.57 4.30
CA ALA A 204 -13.72 -8.91 5.65
C ALA A 204 -12.99 -10.11 6.27
N ARG A 205 -12.48 -11.04 5.47
CA ARG A 205 -11.67 -12.17 5.97
C ARG A 205 -10.24 -11.77 6.29
N ILE A 206 -9.68 -10.81 5.55
CA ILE A 206 -8.31 -10.31 5.76
C ILE A 206 -8.24 -9.49 7.04
N VAL A 207 -9.24 -8.64 7.31
CA VAL A 207 -9.27 -7.77 8.50
C VAL A 207 -9.70 -8.47 9.80
N ARG A 208 -10.05 -9.76 9.76
CA ARG A 208 -10.34 -10.62 10.94
C ARG A 208 -9.07 -11.11 11.61
#